data_3d61c50460265c50a5ec2d3a2a872c74
#
_entry.id   3d61c50460265c50a5ec2d3a2a872c74
#
_cell.length_a   1.000
_cell.length_b   1.000
_cell.length_c   1.000
_cell.angle_alpha   90.00
_cell.angle_beta   90.00
_cell.angle_gamma   90.00
#
_symmetry.space_group_name_H-M   'P 1'
#
loop_
_entity.id
_entity.type
_entity.pdbx_description
1 polymer ?
#
loop_
_entity_poly.entity_id
_entity_poly.type
_entity_poly.pdbx_seq_one_letter_code
_entity_poly.pdbx_strand_id
1 'polypeptide(L)'
;MRIVVVAAFLFLASCAASKKISKQQQYMNDQYRELKNALNEAEVSIIKDSIKVIFSYGVLFETSSDQLKDEIKPAFQRFAGVLNKFDKTKVLITGHTDNTGSPDYNRELSEKRAISARQLLNSYQVRDDRMFTWGMGERVPVAANNTEGGRARNRRVEFVILYNVKE
;
A
#
# COMPACT_ATOMS: atom_id res chain seq x y z
N MET A 1 23.32 -40.69 -61.12
CA MET A 1 23.92 -39.71 -60.20
C MET A 1 22.77 -39.14 -59.35
N ARG A 2 22.56 -39.68 -58.14
CA ARG A 2 21.44 -39.26 -57.23
C ARG A 2 21.98 -38.29 -56.17
N ILE A 3 21.50 -37.05 -56.24
CA ILE A 3 21.84 -36.01 -55.27
C ILE A 3 20.90 -36.18 -54.06
N VAL A 4 21.47 -36.53 -52.90
CA VAL A 4 20.77 -36.55 -51.60
C VAL A 4 20.91 -35.17 -50.97
N VAL A 5 19.80 -34.43 -50.89
CA VAL A 5 19.74 -33.16 -50.16
C VAL A 5 19.43 -33.47 -48.71
N VAL A 6 20.42 -33.32 -47.86
CA VAL A 6 20.26 -33.41 -46.40
C VAL A 6 19.80 -32.05 -45.91
N ALA A 7 18.50 -31.95 -45.56
CA ALA A 7 17.95 -30.78 -44.90
C ALA A 7 18.30 -30.83 -43.41
N ALA A 8 19.22 -29.98 -42.97
CA ALA A 8 19.55 -29.79 -41.57
C ALA A 8 18.48 -28.92 -40.91
N PHE A 9 17.62 -29.52 -40.09
CA PHE A 9 16.71 -28.81 -39.21
C PHE A 9 17.48 -28.24 -38.01
N LEU A 10 17.78 -26.96 -38.07
CA LEU A 10 18.24 -26.19 -36.89
C LEU A 10 17.08 -26.00 -35.92
N PHE A 11 17.01 -26.82 -34.89
CA PHE A 11 16.18 -26.53 -33.70
C PHE A 11 16.75 -25.37 -32.96
N LEU A 12 16.22 -24.17 -33.17
CA LEU A 12 16.40 -23.03 -32.27
C LEU A 12 15.67 -23.32 -30.96
N ALA A 13 16.37 -23.90 -29.99
CA ALA A 13 15.93 -23.97 -28.61
C ALA A 13 15.92 -22.54 -28.05
N SER A 14 14.75 -21.89 -28.14
CA SER A 14 14.47 -20.64 -27.39
C SER A 14 14.46 -20.96 -25.91
N CYS A 15 15.61 -20.81 -25.27
CA CYS A 15 15.74 -20.82 -23.82
C CYS A 15 15.07 -19.55 -23.27
N ALA A 16 13.76 -19.59 -23.04
CA ALA A 16 13.08 -18.61 -22.22
C ALA A 16 13.64 -18.75 -20.79
N ALA A 17 14.66 -17.94 -20.48
CA ALA A 17 15.22 -17.83 -19.14
C ALA A 17 14.09 -17.34 -18.20
N SER A 18 13.42 -18.25 -17.55
CA SER A 18 12.46 -17.96 -16.49
C SER A 18 13.24 -17.23 -15.39
N LYS A 19 13.03 -15.91 -15.27
CA LYS A 19 13.70 -15.07 -14.27
C LYS A 19 13.28 -15.56 -12.89
N LYS A 20 14.19 -16.25 -12.20
CA LYS A 20 13.90 -16.80 -10.86
C LYS A 20 13.55 -15.66 -9.91
N ILE A 21 12.29 -15.62 -9.46
CA ILE A 21 11.80 -14.61 -8.51
C ILE A 21 12.61 -14.75 -7.21
N SER A 22 13.11 -13.63 -6.67
CA SER A 22 13.84 -13.65 -5.40
C SER A 22 12.92 -14.03 -4.23
N LYS A 23 13.49 -14.56 -3.15
CA LYS A 23 12.72 -14.88 -1.94
C LYS A 23 11.98 -13.65 -1.37
N GLN A 24 12.62 -12.48 -1.44
CA GLN A 24 12.01 -11.20 -1.06
C GLN A 24 10.79 -10.88 -1.94
N GLN A 25 10.95 -10.96 -3.26
CA GLN A 25 9.87 -10.70 -4.19
C GLN A 25 8.69 -11.65 -4.00
N GLN A 26 8.97 -12.93 -3.73
CA GLN A 26 7.94 -13.91 -3.44
C GLN A 26 7.18 -13.55 -2.16
N TYR A 27 7.91 -13.19 -1.08
CA TYR A 27 7.34 -12.77 0.19
C TYR A 27 6.41 -11.55 0.04
N MET A 28 6.85 -10.53 -0.71
CA MET A 28 6.04 -9.35 -0.99
C MET A 28 4.82 -9.66 -1.87
N ASN A 29 4.95 -10.54 -2.85
CA ASN A 29 3.83 -10.97 -3.69
C ASN A 29 2.79 -11.76 -2.89
N ASP A 30 3.22 -12.61 -1.95
CA ASP A 30 2.33 -13.37 -1.07
C ASP A 30 1.58 -12.41 -0.14
N GLN A 31 2.28 -11.46 0.49
CA GLN A 31 1.66 -10.43 1.32
C GLN A 31 0.66 -9.57 0.52
N TYR A 32 1.01 -9.16 -0.70
CA TYR A 32 0.11 -8.40 -1.58
C TYR A 32 -1.19 -9.16 -1.85
N ARG A 33 -1.10 -10.44 -2.19
CA ARG A 33 -2.28 -11.28 -2.46
C ARG A 33 -3.18 -11.39 -1.23
N GLU A 34 -2.61 -11.60 -0.06
CA GLU A 34 -3.39 -11.68 1.17
C GLU A 34 -4.04 -10.34 1.53
N LEU A 35 -3.33 -9.22 1.40
CA LEU A 35 -3.91 -7.89 1.61
C LEU A 35 -5.06 -7.62 0.65
N LYS A 36 -4.88 -7.93 -0.63
CA LYS A 36 -5.91 -7.71 -1.64
C LYS A 36 -7.18 -8.55 -1.39
N ASN A 37 -7.03 -9.74 -0.84
CA ASN A 37 -8.15 -10.61 -0.48
C ASN A 37 -8.82 -10.20 0.84
N ALA A 38 -8.05 -9.63 1.78
CA ALA A 38 -8.53 -9.25 3.10
C ALA A 38 -9.22 -7.88 3.14
N LEU A 39 -8.87 -6.97 2.22
CA LEU A 39 -9.29 -5.56 2.27
C LEU A 39 -10.15 -5.20 1.05
N ASN A 40 -11.46 -5.16 1.26
CA ASN A 40 -12.43 -4.67 0.27
C ASN A 40 -12.67 -3.16 0.40
N GLU A 41 -12.30 -2.58 1.53
CA GLU A 41 -12.50 -1.18 1.90
C GLU A 41 -11.35 -0.27 1.45
N ALA A 42 -10.28 -0.87 0.89
CA ALA A 42 -9.06 -0.16 0.48
C ALA A 42 -8.64 -0.54 -0.94
N GLU A 43 -7.98 0.39 -1.60
CA GLU A 43 -7.25 0.10 -2.83
C GLU A 43 -5.88 -0.50 -2.49
N VAL A 44 -5.59 -1.71 -2.98
CA VAL A 44 -4.31 -2.40 -2.77
C VAL A 44 -3.59 -2.56 -4.09
N SER A 45 -2.37 -2.05 -4.17
CA SER A 45 -1.51 -2.11 -5.36
C SER A 45 -0.06 -2.45 -5.00
N ILE A 46 0.69 -3.00 -5.96
CA ILE A 46 2.13 -3.21 -5.85
C ILE A 46 2.84 -2.20 -6.75
N ILE A 47 3.81 -1.49 -6.19
CA ILE A 47 4.58 -0.47 -6.90
C ILE A 47 6.07 -0.76 -6.66
N LYS A 48 6.75 -1.24 -7.71
CA LYS A 48 8.14 -1.71 -7.60
C LYS A 48 8.27 -2.78 -6.50
N ASP A 49 9.05 -2.49 -5.45
CA ASP A 49 9.33 -3.39 -4.34
C ASP A 49 8.48 -3.10 -3.09
N SER A 50 7.40 -2.32 -3.24
CA SER A 50 6.51 -1.94 -2.15
C SER A 50 5.06 -2.29 -2.44
N ILE A 51 4.27 -2.48 -1.37
CA ILE A 51 2.81 -2.60 -1.47
C ILE A 51 2.22 -1.30 -0.93
N LYS A 52 1.30 -0.73 -1.69
CA LYS A 52 0.55 0.45 -1.28
C LYS A 52 -0.90 0.05 -0.99
N VAL A 53 -1.38 0.43 0.20
CA VAL A 53 -2.78 0.30 0.61
C VAL A 53 -3.31 1.70 0.85
N ILE A 54 -4.43 2.05 0.21
CA ILE A 54 -5.03 3.39 0.29
C ILE A 54 -6.47 3.25 0.80
N PHE A 55 -6.75 3.93 1.89
CA PHE A 55 -8.11 4.15 2.37
C PHE A 55 -8.52 5.59 2.11
N SER A 56 -9.72 5.80 1.54
CA SER A 56 -10.30 7.13 1.43
C SER A 56 -10.69 7.65 2.82
N TYR A 57 -10.65 8.97 3.01
CA TYR A 57 -11.03 9.60 4.27
C TYR A 57 -12.44 9.22 4.73
N GLY A 58 -13.41 9.26 3.81
CA GLY A 58 -14.81 8.96 4.13
C GLY A 58 -15.06 7.53 4.60
N VAL A 59 -14.14 6.60 4.30
CA VAL A 59 -14.17 5.23 4.83
C VAL A 59 -13.60 5.18 6.25
N LEU A 60 -12.54 5.96 6.53
CA LEU A 60 -11.79 5.88 7.78
C LEU A 60 -12.37 6.73 8.90
N PHE A 61 -12.76 7.98 8.61
CA PHE A 61 -12.99 9.00 9.64
C PHE A 61 -14.41 9.55 9.62
N GLU A 62 -14.84 10.00 10.79
CA GLU A 62 -16.01 10.84 10.93
C GLU A 62 -15.79 12.19 10.21
N THR A 63 -16.90 12.87 9.87
CA THR A 63 -16.84 14.14 9.14
C THR A 63 -16.00 15.18 9.90
N SER A 64 -15.03 15.79 9.22
CA SER A 64 -14.13 16.80 9.77
C SER A 64 -13.35 16.37 11.03
N SER A 65 -13.11 15.07 11.21
CA SER A 65 -12.47 14.48 12.39
C SER A 65 -11.19 13.73 12.05
N ASP A 66 -10.41 13.42 13.06
CA ASP A 66 -9.32 12.44 13.09
C ASP A 66 -9.69 11.17 13.87
N GLN A 67 -10.96 11.07 14.31
CA GLN A 67 -11.50 9.88 14.94
C GLN A 67 -11.90 8.85 13.90
N LEU A 68 -11.38 7.64 14.04
CA LEU A 68 -11.74 6.52 13.19
C LEU A 68 -13.15 6.04 13.47
N LYS A 69 -13.88 5.72 12.42
CA LYS A 69 -15.20 5.10 12.50
C LYS A 69 -15.12 3.70 13.09
N ASP A 70 -16.14 3.30 13.83
CA ASP A 70 -16.20 1.94 14.38
C ASP A 70 -16.32 0.87 13.26
N GLU A 71 -16.97 1.20 12.16
CA GLU A 71 -17.18 0.31 11.02
C GLU A 71 -15.89 -0.11 10.33
N ILE A 72 -14.78 0.65 10.48
CA ILE A 72 -13.49 0.28 9.89
C ILE A 72 -12.69 -0.72 10.74
N LYS A 73 -13.03 -0.88 12.01
CA LYS A 73 -12.31 -1.76 12.94
C LYS A 73 -12.14 -3.19 12.43
N PRO A 74 -13.18 -3.86 11.87
CA PRO A 74 -13.01 -5.21 11.31
C PRO A 74 -12.03 -5.27 10.13
N ALA A 75 -12.00 -4.25 9.26
CA ALA A 75 -11.03 -4.17 8.18
C ALA A 75 -9.59 -3.99 8.71
N PHE A 76 -9.41 -3.13 9.73
CA PHE A 76 -8.11 -2.95 10.38
C PHE A 76 -7.65 -4.20 11.14
N GLN A 77 -8.56 -4.96 11.72
CA GLN A 77 -8.22 -6.25 12.35
C GLN A 77 -7.68 -7.25 11.31
N ARG A 78 -8.33 -7.36 10.14
CA ARG A 78 -7.84 -8.18 9.03
C ARG A 78 -6.50 -7.67 8.50
N PHE A 79 -6.36 -6.35 8.33
CA PHE A 79 -5.12 -5.71 7.90
C PHE A 79 -3.96 -6.03 8.85
N ALA A 80 -4.18 -5.83 10.15
CA ALA A 80 -3.21 -6.16 11.20
C ALA A 80 -2.84 -7.64 11.19
N GLY A 81 -3.80 -8.54 10.99
CA GLY A 81 -3.55 -9.98 10.86
C GLY A 81 -2.56 -10.30 9.75
N VAL A 82 -2.72 -9.68 8.57
CA VAL A 82 -1.76 -9.85 7.47
C VAL A 82 -0.41 -9.23 7.82
N LEU A 83 -0.38 -8.01 8.39
CA LEU A 83 0.89 -7.38 8.80
C LEU A 83 1.66 -8.19 9.84
N ASN A 84 0.97 -8.82 10.78
CA ASN A 84 1.57 -9.67 11.80
C ASN A 84 2.09 -10.99 11.24
N LYS A 85 1.39 -11.58 10.26
CA LYS A 85 1.84 -12.77 9.54
C LYS A 85 3.11 -12.48 8.72
N PHE A 86 3.19 -11.29 8.10
CA PHE A 86 4.33 -10.85 7.30
C PHE A 86 5.20 -9.87 8.10
N ASP A 87 5.92 -10.38 9.06
CA ASP A 87 6.68 -9.62 10.07
C ASP A 87 7.96 -8.94 9.57
N LYS A 88 8.46 -9.35 8.37
CA LYS A 88 9.68 -8.81 7.75
C LYS A 88 9.45 -7.52 6.97
N THR A 89 8.36 -6.79 7.25
CA THR A 89 8.06 -5.52 6.58
C THR A 89 7.91 -4.39 7.58
N LYS A 90 8.17 -3.17 7.11
CA LYS A 90 7.85 -1.90 7.77
C LYS A 90 6.72 -1.21 7.03
N VAL A 91 5.99 -0.36 7.73
CA VAL A 91 4.84 0.37 7.20
C VAL A 91 5.04 1.85 7.43
N LEU A 92 5.08 2.63 6.36
CA LEU A 92 4.98 4.08 6.41
C LEU A 92 3.50 4.46 6.21
N ILE A 93 2.94 5.18 7.18
CA ILE A 93 1.54 5.62 7.20
C ILE A 93 1.53 7.12 6.93
N THR A 94 0.95 7.55 5.82
CA THR A 94 0.92 8.96 5.44
C THR A 94 -0.51 9.46 5.33
N GLY A 95 -0.81 10.54 6.05
CA GLY A 95 -2.07 11.25 5.93
C GLY A 95 -2.01 12.34 4.86
N HIS A 96 -3.11 12.53 4.13
CA HIS A 96 -3.26 13.55 3.11
C HIS A 96 -4.57 14.31 3.27
N THR A 97 -4.58 15.59 2.87
CA THR A 97 -5.76 16.44 2.79
C THR A 97 -6.00 16.91 1.35
N ASP A 98 -7.14 17.49 1.09
CA ASP A 98 -7.31 18.43 -0.02
C ASP A 98 -6.68 19.78 0.35
N ASN A 99 -6.83 20.78 -0.53
CA ASN A 99 -6.27 22.13 -0.33
C ASN A 99 -7.23 23.09 0.41
N THR A 100 -8.22 22.58 1.13
CA THR A 100 -9.14 23.41 1.93
C THR A 100 -8.49 23.70 3.30
N GLY A 101 -8.40 24.96 3.67
CA GLY A 101 -7.74 25.40 4.90
C GLY A 101 -6.30 25.86 4.69
N SER A 102 -5.59 26.13 5.80
CA SER A 102 -4.18 26.54 5.72
C SER A 102 -3.25 25.34 5.57
N PRO A 103 -2.09 25.48 4.91
CA PRO A 103 -1.11 24.41 4.76
C PRO A 103 -0.63 23.82 6.10
N ASP A 104 -0.43 24.67 7.12
CA ASP A 104 0.00 24.21 8.44
C ASP A 104 -1.08 23.40 9.16
N TYR A 105 -2.34 23.85 9.10
CA TYR A 105 -3.49 23.10 9.60
C TYR A 105 -3.62 21.74 8.90
N ASN A 106 -3.51 21.73 7.58
CA ASN A 106 -3.60 20.51 6.77
C ASN A 106 -2.47 19.53 7.11
N ARG A 107 -1.25 20.02 7.36
CA ARG A 107 -0.13 19.19 7.79
C ARG A 107 -0.39 18.54 9.14
N GLU A 108 -0.83 19.33 10.14
CA GLU A 108 -1.12 18.83 11.48
C GLU A 108 -2.30 17.83 11.47
N LEU A 109 -3.39 18.14 10.77
CA LEU A 109 -4.56 17.26 10.67
C LEU A 109 -4.20 15.92 10.01
N SER A 110 -3.42 15.96 8.95
CA SER A 110 -2.98 14.74 8.26
C SER A 110 -2.06 13.88 9.12
N GLU A 111 -1.21 14.48 9.94
CA GLU A 111 -0.38 13.75 10.91
C GLU A 111 -1.24 13.08 11.99
N LYS A 112 -2.20 13.79 12.59
CA LYS A 112 -3.13 13.22 13.57
C LYS A 112 -3.87 12.00 13.00
N ARG A 113 -4.33 12.08 11.76
CA ARG A 113 -5.00 10.96 11.07
C ARG A 113 -4.08 9.76 10.86
N ALA A 114 -2.83 9.98 10.49
CA ALA A 114 -1.85 8.91 10.37
C ALA A 114 -1.56 8.26 11.73
N ILE A 115 -1.48 9.05 12.81
CA ILE A 115 -1.29 8.57 14.19
C ILE A 115 -2.50 7.74 14.64
N SER A 116 -3.74 8.18 14.40
CA SER A 116 -4.94 7.43 14.75
C SER A 116 -4.98 6.06 14.06
N ALA A 117 -4.62 6.01 12.77
CA ALA A 117 -4.53 4.76 12.03
C ALA A 117 -3.43 3.82 12.59
N ARG A 118 -2.24 4.36 12.96
CA ARG A 118 -1.16 3.61 13.62
C ARG A 118 -1.62 3.04 14.97
N GLN A 119 -2.28 3.86 15.79
CA GLN A 119 -2.78 3.43 17.10
C GLN A 119 -3.79 2.28 16.99
N LEU A 120 -4.67 2.32 16.00
CA LEU A 120 -5.62 1.24 15.77
C LEU A 120 -4.91 -0.05 15.32
N LEU A 121 -3.91 0.02 14.43
CA LEU A 121 -3.10 -1.16 14.07
C LEU A 121 -2.31 -1.70 15.27
N ASN A 122 -1.77 -0.82 16.12
CA ASN A 122 -1.06 -1.21 17.34
C ASN A 122 -1.98 -1.92 18.34
N SER A 123 -3.25 -1.48 18.47
CA SER A 123 -4.24 -2.16 19.32
C SER A 123 -4.54 -3.61 18.85
N TYR A 124 -4.31 -3.91 17.57
CA TYR A 124 -4.33 -5.26 17.00
C TYR A 124 -2.93 -5.90 16.92
N GLN A 125 -2.01 -5.47 17.80
CA GLN A 125 -0.69 -6.06 18.01
C GLN A 125 0.31 -5.92 16.85
N VAL A 126 0.10 -5.00 15.92
CA VAL A 126 1.16 -4.63 15.00
C VAL A 126 2.22 -3.86 15.77
N ARG A 127 3.46 -4.37 15.76
CA ARG A 127 4.56 -3.81 16.54
C ARG A 127 4.85 -2.35 16.15
N ASP A 128 4.99 -1.51 17.16
CA ASP A 128 5.15 -0.07 17.01
C ASP A 128 6.45 0.33 16.27
N ASP A 129 7.54 -0.42 16.50
CA ASP A 129 8.85 -0.22 15.84
C ASP A 129 8.85 -0.52 14.32
N ARG A 130 7.75 -1.08 13.81
CA ARG A 130 7.54 -1.32 12.39
C ARG A 130 6.73 -0.23 11.69
N MET A 131 6.15 0.70 12.43
CA MET A 131 5.21 1.69 11.90
C MET A 131 5.73 3.11 12.07
N PHE A 132 5.71 3.88 10.99
CA PHE A 132 6.13 5.29 10.95
C PHE A 132 4.99 6.13 10.40
N THR A 133 4.76 7.31 10.98
CA THR A 133 3.72 8.23 10.54
C THR A 133 4.30 9.49 9.93
N TRP A 134 3.57 10.09 8.99
CA TRP A 134 3.91 11.38 8.41
C TRP A 134 2.66 12.12 7.91
N GLY A 135 2.54 13.40 8.27
CA GLY A 135 1.52 14.32 7.75
C GLY A 135 2.01 14.98 6.47
N MET A 136 1.44 14.60 5.34
CA MET A 136 1.74 15.20 4.03
C MET A 136 0.90 16.47 3.76
N GLY A 137 -0.24 16.65 4.46
CA GLY A 137 -1.17 17.72 4.16
C GLY A 137 -1.63 17.67 2.70
N GLU A 138 -1.68 18.82 2.07
CA GLU A 138 -2.10 19.00 0.67
C GLU A 138 -0.97 18.87 -0.36
N ARG A 139 0.28 18.62 0.08
CA ARG A 139 1.48 18.73 -0.77
C ARG A 139 1.59 17.68 -1.87
N VAL A 140 0.89 16.56 -1.76
CA VAL A 140 0.97 15.44 -2.72
C VAL A 140 -0.43 15.07 -3.20
N PRO A 141 -1.07 15.90 -4.04
CA PRO A 141 -2.39 15.59 -4.58
C PRO A 141 -2.31 14.46 -5.61
N VAL A 142 -3.32 13.59 -5.62
CA VAL A 142 -3.50 12.53 -6.63
C VAL A 142 -4.59 12.88 -7.64
N ALA A 143 -5.32 13.96 -7.40
CA ALA A 143 -6.34 14.50 -8.30
C ALA A 143 -6.40 16.03 -8.19
N ALA A 144 -7.02 16.66 -9.18
CA ALA A 144 -7.20 18.12 -9.17
C ALA A 144 -8.15 18.56 -8.03
N ASN A 145 -7.75 19.58 -7.27
CA ASN A 145 -8.53 20.10 -6.13
C ASN A 145 -9.73 21.00 -6.54
N ASN A 146 -9.88 21.34 -7.82
CA ASN A 146 -10.95 22.21 -8.32
C ASN A 146 -12.32 21.53 -8.41
N THR A 147 -12.40 20.22 -8.19
CA THR A 147 -13.66 19.44 -8.14
C THR A 147 -13.81 18.73 -6.80
N GLU A 148 -15.06 18.53 -6.34
CA GLU A 148 -15.29 17.78 -5.10
C GLU A 148 -14.81 16.32 -5.21
N GLY A 149 -15.02 15.67 -6.35
CA GLY A 149 -14.49 14.33 -6.58
C GLY A 149 -12.97 14.25 -6.50
N GLY A 150 -12.26 15.27 -7.00
CA GLY A 150 -10.81 15.38 -6.88
C GLY A 150 -10.36 15.61 -5.45
N ARG A 151 -10.99 16.52 -4.73
CA ARG A 151 -10.73 16.76 -3.30
C ARG A 151 -10.98 15.49 -2.47
N ALA A 152 -12.07 14.78 -2.73
CA ALA A 152 -12.37 13.51 -2.03
C ALA A 152 -11.29 12.46 -2.23
N ARG A 153 -10.68 12.38 -3.40
CA ARG A 153 -9.54 11.48 -3.67
C ARG A 153 -8.25 11.94 -2.98
N ASN A 154 -8.05 13.23 -2.79
CA ASN A 154 -6.89 13.77 -2.09
C ASN A 154 -6.98 13.52 -0.58
N ARG A 155 -8.18 13.55 0.00
CA ARG A 155 -8.41 13.18 1.41
C ARG A 155 -8.29 11.66 1.58
N ARG A 156 -7.13 11.19 2.03
CA ARG A 156 -6.82 9.75 2.16
C ARG A 156 -5.74 9.47 3.19
N VAL A 157 -5.61 8.21 3.57
CA VAL A 157 -4.43 7.68 4.27
C VAL A 157 -3.82 6.57 3.42
N GLU A 158 -2.52 6.66 3.19
CA GLU A 158 -1.73 5.66 2.48
C GLU A 158 -0.87 4.88 3.45
N PHE A 159 -0.78 3.57 3.25
CA PHE A 159 0.14 2.67 3.94
C PHE A 159 1.10 2.10 2.90
N VAL A 160 2.36 2.48 2.99
CA VAL A 160 3.42 1.94 2.12
C VAL A 160 4.18 0.88 2.90
N ILE A 161 4.08 -0.36 2.44
CA ILE A 161 4.68 -1.53 3.08
C ILE A 161 5.95 -1.89 2.33
N LEU A 162 7.06 -1.92 3.06
CA LEU A 162 8.40 -2.14 2.54
C LEU A 162 9.03 -3.35 3.21
N TYR A 163 9.73 -4.16 2.42
CA TYR A 163 10.53 -5.26 2.96
C TYR A 163 11.70 -4.70 3.78
N ASN A 164 11.89 -5.18 4.99
CA ASN A 164 12.91 -4.71 5.91
C ASN A 164 13.63 -5.90 6.55
N VAL A 165 14.53 -6.50 5.79
CA VAL A 165 15.57 -7.33 6.39
C VAL A 165 16.84 -6.51 6.44
N LYS A 166 17.35 -6.30 7.66
CA LYS A 166 18.77 -5.93 7.80
C LYS A 166 19.55 -7.19 7.42
N GLU A 167 20.30 -7.11 6.33
CA GLU A 167 21.35 -8.08 6.03
C GLU A 167 22.42 -8.05 7.13
#